data_694d0b56b3a1c1a74a824371fb342ef6
#
_entry.id   694d0b56b3a1c1a74a824371fb342ef6
#
_cell.length_a   1.000
_cell.length_b   1.000
_cell.length_c   1.000
_cell.angle_alpha   90.00
_cell.angle_beta   90.00
_cell.angle_gamma   90.00
#
_symmetry.space_group_name_H-M   'P 1'
#
loop_
_entity.id
_entity.type
_entity.pdbx_description
1 polymer ?
#
loop_
_entity_poly.entity_id
_entity_poly.type
_entity_poly.pdbx_seq_one_letter_code
_entity_poly.pdbx_strand_id
1 'polypeptide(L)'
;MYAKESIVNADREPGKRLASSRDAGWHSLLVQKVESPFLVDCYETVPTRDQAITVVLSGHSVIESASSGKWRKAQHRPGSGGSSEPYHADKLRWRTQSATPLVTAHLYIPRFFFLEARDELNLDDLTCPNHHGFVNPLTAQIVTAIAAAAEQGYPDLYAETAARFLATHLLLSSTKRTLKPRVVRDLPDARIERVLAYIEHHLDMRMTIATLSHEAGISPFHFARLFKRRIGASPHEYITRRRMQRAAEDLLSTDMPVSDIASASGYEHPGHFAVAFKRAFGDNPISFRRSRRSLGAQ
;
A
#
# COMPACT_ATOMS: atom_id res chain seq x y z
N MET A 1 -2.09 -2.01 -3.84
CA MET A 1 -3.11 -2.76 -4.62
C MET A 1 -3.09 -4.20 -4.14
N TYR A 2 -4.24 -4.79 -3.87
CA TYR A 2 -4.37 -6.19 -3.45
C TYR A 2 -4.02 -7.17 -4.59
N ALA A 3 -3.71 -8.41 -4.23
CA ALA A 3 -3.23 -9.44 -5.15
C ALA A 3 -4.31 -9.95 -6.09
N LYS A 4 -3.92 -10.41 -7.28
CA LYS A 4 -4.85 -11.07 -8.23
C LYS A 4 -5.40 -12.37 -7.65
N GLU A 5 -4.60 -13.10 -6.88
CA GLU A 5 -4.98 -14.32 -6.19
C GLU A 5 -6.09 -14.08 -5.16
N SER A 6 -6.11 -12.90 -4.51
CA SER A 6 -7.18 -12.48 -3.60
C SER A 6 -8.51 -12.29 -4.33
N ILE A 7 -8.47 -11.78 -5.57
CA ILE A 7 -9.67 -11.69 -6.42
C ILE A 7 -10.17 -13.09 -6.78
N VAL A 8 -9.26 -13.99 -7.20
CA VAL A 8 -9.62 -15.36 -7.54
C VAL A 8 -10.24 -16.07 -6.33
N ASN A 9 -9.68 -15.88 -5.14
CA ASN A 9 -10.19 -16.47 -3.92
C ASN A 9 -11.59 -15.94 -3.59
N ALA A 10 -11.78 -14.63 -3.64
CA ALA A 10 -13.07 -13.99 -3.41
C ALA A 10 -14.15 -14.43 -4.44
N ASP A 11 -13.78 -14.57 -5.73
CA ASP A 11 -14.71 -15.01 -6.78
C ASP A 11 -15.08 -16.51 -6.68
N ARG A 12 -14.23 -17.33 -6.02
CA ARG A 12 -14.47 -18.77 -5.77
C ARG A 12 -15.19 -19.05 -4.46
N GLU A 13 -15.36 -18.04 -3.61
CA GLU A 13 -16.03 -18.20 -2.30
C GLU A 13 -17.44 -18.79 -2.48
N PRO A 14 -17.76 -19.93 -1.82
CA PRO A 14 -19.06 -20.55 -1.96
C PRO A 14 -20.18 -19.67 -1.41
N GLY A 15 -21.20 -19.42 -2.23
CA GLY A 15 -22.37 -18.67 -1.83
C GLY A 15 -22.73 -17.52 -2.75
N LYS A 16 -23.63 -16.69 -2.28
CA LYS A 16 -24.13 -15.52 -3.01
C LYS A 16 -23.36 -14.28 -2.58
N ARG A 17 -22.61 -13.66 -3.51
CA ARG A 17 -22.00 -12.35 -3.28
C ARG A 17 -23.10 -11.30 -3.07
N LEU A 18 -23.08 -10.63 -1.93
CA LEU A 18 -24.00 -9.54 -1.57
C LEU A 18 -23.43 -8.18 -1.93
N ALA A 19 -22.11 -7.97 -1.69
CA ALA A 19 -21.41 -6.74 -2.01
C ALA A 19 -19.91 -6.99 -2.21
N SER A 20 -19.23 -6.07 -2.92
CA SER A 20 -17.78 -6.10 -3.07
C SER A 20 -17.23 -4.67 -3.17
N SER A 21 -16.08 -4.42 -2.54
CA SER A 21 -15.37 -3.15 -2.68
C SER A 21 -14.87 -2.86 -4.09
N ARG A 22 -14.83 -3.88 -4.96
CA ARG A 22 -14.55 -3.70 -6.39
C ARG A 22 -15.62 -2.85 -7.08
N ASP A 23 -16.86 -2.99 -6.64
CA ASP A 23 -18.00 -2.24 -7.17
C ASP A 23 -17.92 -0.75 -6.77
N ALA A 24 -17.25 -0.44 -5.64
CA ALA A 24 -16.93 0.90 -5.18
C ALA A 24 -15.60 1.45 -5.75
N GLY A 25 -14.91 0.70 -6.61
CA GLY A 25 -13.64 1.10 -7.22
C GLY A 25 -12.43 1.10 -6.27
N TRP A 26 -12.48 0.38 -5.17
CA TRP A 26 -11.36 0.32 -4.23
C TRP A 26 -10.18 -0.48 -4.77
N HIS A 27 -8.97 0.02 -4.47
CA HIS A 27 -7.70 -0.59 -4.86
C HIS A 27 -6.80 -0.93 -3.67
N SER A 28 -7.03 -0.27 -2.53
CA SER A 28 -6.16 -0.37 -1.35
C SER A 28 -6.41 -1.62 -0.53
N LEU A 29 -7.65 -2.11 -0.48
CA LEU A 29 -7.99 -3.42 0.07
C LEU A 29 -9.20 -4.02 -0.65
N LEU A 30 -9.34 -5.34 -0.58
CA LEU A 30 -10.52 -6.04 -1.09
C LEU A 30 -11.37 -6.48 0.09
N VAL A 31 -12.65 -6.10 0.11
CA VAL A 31 -13.67 -6.68 0.99
C VAL A 31 -14.82 -7.22 0.17
N GLN A 32 -15.30 -8.40 0.54
CA GLN A 32 -16.46 -9.04 -0.09
C GLN A 32 -17.40 -9.56 0.99
N LYS A 33 -18.69 -9.29 0.84
CA LYS A 33 -19.75 -9.79 1.70
C LYS A 33 -20.47 -10.93 0.98
N VAL A 34 -20.58 -12.07 1.66
CA VAL A 34 -21.11 -13.30 1.07
C VAL A 34 -22.17 -13.90 1.99
N GLU A 35 -23.30 -14.31 1.42
CA GLU A 35 -24.26 -15.20 2.06
C GLU A 35 -23.86 -16.63 1.74
N SER A 36 -23.35 -17.33 2.75
CA SER A 36 -22.78 -18.67 2.60
C SER A 36 -23.88 -19.74 2.53
N PRO A 37 -23.66 -20.84 1.78
CA PRO A 37 -24.58 -21.97 1.75
C PRO A 37 -24.72 -22.59 3.15
N PHE A 38 -25.84 -23.26 3.37
CA PHE A 38 -26.10 -23.95 4.64
C PHE A 38 -25.07 -25.04 4.95
N LEU A 39 -24.59 -25.74 3.93
CA LEU A 39 -23.62 -26.81 4.02
C LEU A 39 -22.59 -26.70 2.91
N VAL A 40 -21.32 -26.84 3.28
CA VAL A 40 -20.19 -27.01 2.36
C VAL A 40 -19.33 -28.14 2.88
N ASP A 41 -19.20 -29.21 2.10
CA ASP A 41 -18.44 -30.39 2.47
C ASP A 41 -16.93 -30.24 2.25
N CYS A 42 -16.54 -29.42 1.29
CA CYS A 42 -15.14 -29.09 1.02
C CYS A 42 -15.02 -27.82 0.21
N TYR A 43 -14.22 -26.90 0.70
CA TYR A 43 -13.77 -25.70 0.01
C TYR A 43 -12.29 -25.51 0.29
N GLU A 44 -11.49 -25.25 -0.75
CA GLU A 44 -10.07 -25.00 -0.63
C GLU A 44 -9.75 -23.59 -1.08
N THR A 45 -9.16 -22.80 -0.17
CA THR A 45 -8.76 -21.44 -0.45
C THR A 45 -7.54 -21.39 -1.36
N VAL A 46 -7.44 -20.34 -2.17
CA VAL A 46 -6.26 -20.08 -3.01
C VAL A 46 -5.22 -19.34 -2.19
N PRO A 47 -3.97 -19.80 -2.12
CA PRO A 47 -2.89 -19.05 -1.47
C PRO A 47 -2.77 -17.67 -2.09
N THR A 48 -2.81 -16.63 -1.27
CA THR A 48 -2.63 -15.24 -1.69
C THR A 48 -1.48 -14.60 -0.91
N ARG A 49 -0.82 -13.63 -1.50
CA ARG A 49 0.20 -12.83 -0.77
C ARG A 49 -0.40 -11.79 0.19
N ASP A 50 -1.72 -11.61 0.18
CA ASP A 50 -2.42 -10.71 1.09
C ASP A 50 -2.80 -11.45 2.38
N GLN A 51 -2.94 -10.72 3.47
CA GLN A 51 -3.51 -11.23 4.71
C GLN A 51 -5.01 -11.36 4.54
N ALA A 52 -5.55 -12.56 4.70
CA ALA A 52 -6.98 -12.79 4.68
C ALA A 52 -7.58 -12.76 6.09
N ILE A 53 -8.77 -12.15 6.22
CA ILE A 53 -9.55 -12.10 7.45
C ILE A 53 -11.01 -12.33 7.07
N THR A 54 -11.65 -13.27 7.77
CA THR A 54 -13.08 -13.52 7.61
C THR A 54 -13.78 -13.21 8.93
N VAL A 55 -14.89 -12.46 8.87
CA VAL A 55 -15.74 -12.16 10.05
C VAL A 55 -17.18 -12.55 9.77
N VAL A 56 -17.82 -13.20 10.71
CA VAL A 56 -19.25 -13.51 10.68
C VAL A 56 -20.04 -12.27 11.05
N LEU A 57 -20.91 -11.83 10.14
CA LEU A 57 -21.80 -10.68 10.33
C LEU A 57 -23.17 -11.09 10.86
N SER A 58 -23.70 -12.22 10.40
CA SER A 58 -24.97 -12.78 10.88
C SER A 58 -24.99 -14.30 10.80
N GLY A 59 -25.94 -14.93 11.47
CA GLY A 59 -26.03 -16.38 11.57
C GLY A 59 -24.95 -16.97 12.47
N HIS A 60 -24.94 -18.29 12.60
CA HIS A 60 -23.83 -19.01 13.21
C HIS A 60 -23.63 -20.39 12.58
N SER A 61 -22.39 -20.85 12.60
CA SER A 61 -21.99 -22.07 11.96
C SER A 61 -20.89 -22.79 12.76
N VAL A 62 -20.74 -24.06 12.47
CA VAL A 62 -19.54 -24.80 12.81
C VAL A 62 -18.69 -24.89 11.57
N ILE A 63 -17.47 -24.36 11.66
CA ILE A 63 -16.48 -24.41 10.59
C ILE A 63 -15.35 -25.33 11.05
N GLU A 64 -14.97 -26.25 10.19
CA GLU A 64 -13.81 -27.11 10.38
C GLU A 64 -12.76 -26.73 9.32
N SER A 65 -11.53 -26.58 9.76
CA SER A 65 -10.39 -26.27 8.89
C SER A 65 -9.27 -27.30 9.02
N ALA A 66 -8.61 -27.60 7.92
CA ALA A 66 -7.45 -28.47 7.87
C ALA A 66 -6.29 -27.76 7.18
N SER A 67 -5.41 -27.14 7.96
CA SER A 67 -4.20 -26.50 7.47
C SER A 67 -2.95 -27.38 7.55
N SER A 68 -2.98 -28.48 8.30
CA SER A 68 -1.85 -29.39 8.50
C SER A 68 -2.27 -30.85 8.56
N GLY A 69 -3.29 -31.25 7.78
CA GLY A 69 -3.80 -32.61 7.72
C GLY A 69 -4.73 -33.01 8.89
N LYS A 70 -4.86 -32.18 9.93
CA LYS A 70 -5.79 -32.41 11.04
C LYS A 70 -6.92 -31.39 10.99
N TRP A 71 -8.18 -31.88 11.03
CA TRP A 71 -9.34 -31.04 11.11
C TRP A 71 -9.46 -30.42 12.50
N ARG A 72 -9.58 -29.06 12.51
CA ARG A 72 -9.85 -28.28 13.72
C ARG A 72 -11.23 -27.68 13.60
N LYS A 73 -12.04 -27.84 14.64
CA LYS A 73 -13.42 -27.38 14.69
C LYS A 73 -13.52 -26.11 15.51
N ALA A 74 -14.22 -25.10 14.99
CA ALA A 74 -14.54 -23.88 15.70
C ALA A 74 -16.01 -23.50 15.50
N GLN A 75 -16.62 -22.95 16.56
CA GLN A 75 -17.93 -22.33 16.46
C GLN A 75 -17.76 -20.86 16.05
N HIS A 76 -18.51 -20.46 15.04
CA HIS A 76 -18.51 -19.11 14.52
C HIS A 76 -19.86 -18.45 14.73
N ARG A 77 -19.84 -17.25 15.35
CA ARG A 77 -21.00 -16.42 15.67
C ARG A 77 -20.72 -14.98 15.21
N PRO A 78 -21.74 -14.11 15.14
CA PRO A 78 -21.50 -12.70 14.82
C PRO A 78 -20.38 -12.10 15.68
N GLY A 79 -19.41 -11.45 15.03
CA GLY A 79 -18.21 -10.91 15.67
C GLY A 79 -17.04 -11.89 15.86
N SER A 80 -17.22 -13.18 15.58
CA SER A 80 -16.10 -14.12 15.49
C SER A 80 -15.63 -14.27 14.05
N GLY A 81 -14.45 -14.86 13.85
CA GLY A 81 -13.90 -15.06 12.51
C GLY A 81 -12.66 -15.93 12.46
N GLY A 82 -12.00 -15.90 11.33
CA GLY A 82 -10.71 -16.54 11.06
C GLY A 82 -9.77 -15.59 10.37
N SER A 83 -8.47 -15.89 10.42
CA SER A 83 -7.45 -15.19 9.67
C SER A 83 -6.44 -16.18 9.11
N SER A 84 -6.04 -15.99 7.86
CA SER A 84 -5.02 -16.81 7.19
C SER A 84 -3.86 -15.92 6.78
N GLU A 85 -2.66 -16.31 7.20
CA GLU A 85 -1.43 -15.59 6.84
C GLU A 85 -1.15 -15.64 5.33
N PRO A 86 -0.36 -14.72 4.79
CA PRO A 86 0.04 -14.73 3.39
C PRO A 86 0.66 -16.09 2.97
N TYR A 87 0.32 -16.51 1.74
CA TYR A 87 0.76 -17.77 1.11
C TYR A 87 0.22 -19.05 1.76
N HIS A 88 -0.73 -18.92 2.68
CA HIS A 88 -1.38 -20.07 3.30
C HIS A 88 -2.65 -20.47 2.54
N ALA A 89 -2.86 -21.78 2.38
CA ALA A 89 -4.10 -22.35 1.88
C ALA A 89 -4.78 -23.16 2.97
N ASP A 90 -6.06 -22.94 3.13
CA ASP A 90 -6.90 -23.67 4.06
C ASP A 90 -7.88 -24.56 3.32
N LYS A 91 -8.11 -25.76 3.85
CA LYS A 91 -9.19 -26.62 3.44
C LYS A 91 -10.30 -26.51 4.47
N LEU A 92 -11.49 -26.08 4.04
CA LEU A 92 -12.60 -25.73 4.90
C LEU A 92 -13.83 -26.59 4.59
N ARG A 93 -14.64 -26.82 5.62
CA ARG A 93 -16.00 -27.31 5.50
C ARG A 93 -16.84 -26.72 6.62
N TRP A 94 -18.13 -26.50 6.36
CA TRP A 94 -18.97 -25.94 7.39
C TRP A 94 -20.44 -26.37 7.29
N ARG A 95 -21.13 -26.21 8.41
CA ARG A 95 -22.57 -26.36 8.51
C ARG A 95 -23.13 -25.21 9.32
N THR A 96 -24.10 -24.49 8.74
CA THR A 96 -24.86 -23.46 9.44
C THR A 96 -25.79 -24.11 10.47
N GLN A 97 -25.86 -23.50 11.66
CA GLN A 97 -26.63 -24.01 12.80
C GLN A 97 -27.77 -23.08 13.18
N SER A 98 -27.95 -21.95 12.50
CA SER A 98 -29.02 -20.99 12.74
C SER A 98 -30.05 -20.99 11.62
N ALA A 99 -31.28 -20.59 11.95
CA ALA A 99 -32.28 -20.28 10.94
C ALA A 99 -31.95 -18.97 10.17
N THR A 100 -31.19 -18.07 10.79
CA THR A 100 -30.67 -16.85 10.14
C THR A 100 -29.56 -17.24 9.17
N PRO A 101 -29.57 -16.70 7.94
CA PRO A 101 -28.51 -16.95 6.97
C PRO A 101 -27.13 -16.61 7.52
N LEU A 102 -26.14 -17.43 7.19
CA LEU A 102 -24.75 -17.17 7.50
C LEU A 102 -24.23 -16.12 6.53
N VAL A 103 -23.97 -14.91 7.02
CA VAL A 103 -23.35 -13.85 6.22
C VAL A 103 -21.96 -13.56 6.78
N THR A 104 -20.98 -13.56 5.90
CA THR A 104 -19.58 -13.32 6.23
C THR A 104 -19.01 -12.15 5.43
N ALA A 105 -18.06 -11.44 6.03
CA ALA A 105 -17.21 -10.48 5.32
C ALA A 105 -15.82 -11.06 5.20
N HIS A 106 -15.33 -11.17 3.96
CA HIS A 106 -13.97 -11.62 3.62
C HIS A 106 -13.15 -10.40 3.23
N LEU A 107 -12.07 -10.16 3.97
CA LEU A 107 -11.18 -9.02 3.81
C LEU A 107 -9.78 -9.50 3.42
N TYR A 108 -9.19 -8.86 2.39
CA TYR A 108 -7.83 -9.12 1.95
C TYR A 108 -7.02 -7.83 2.05
N ILE A 109 -6.05 -7.82 2.96
CA ILE A 109 -5.19 -6.66 3.24
C ILE A 109 -3.83 -6.90 2.57
N PRO A 110 -3.42 -6.04 1.62
CA PRO A 110 -2.12 -6.15 0.98
C PRO A 110 -0.97 -6.23 1.97
N ARG A 111 -0.07 -7.20 1.76
CA ARG A 111 1.08 -7.47 2.63
C ARG A 111 1.95 -6.23 2.86
N PHE A 112 2.00 -5.31 1.91
CA PHE A 112 2.83 -4.11 2.04
C PHE A 112 2.43 -3.24 3.25
N PHE A 113 1.14 -3.18 3.65
CA PHE A 113 0.72 -2.47 4.86
C PHE A 113 1.33 -3.05 6.14
N PHE A 114 1.47 -4.38 6.17
CA PHE A 114 2.13 -5.07 7.28
C PHE A 114 3.65 -4.80 7.28
N LEU A 115 4.29 -4.78 6.11
CA LEU A 115 5.70 -4.45 5.98
C LEU A 115 5.98 -3.01 6.43
N GLU A 116 5.15 -2.06 6.00
CA GLU A 116 5.24 -0.66 6.45
C GLU A 116 5.07 -0.54 7.97
N ALA A 117 4.03 -1.18 8.52
CA ALA A 117 3.77 -1.14 9.96
C ALA A 117 4.92 -1.79 10.74
N ARG A 118 5.47 -2.93 10.29
CA ARG A 118 6.65 -3.58 10.88
C ARG A 118 7.84 -2.63 10.95
N ASP A 119 8.14 -1.98 9.83
CA ASP A 119 9.29 -1.08 9.70
C ASP A 119 9.12 0.18 10.58
N GLU A 120 7.89 0.72 10.66
CA GLU A 120 7.61 1.87 11.52
C GLU A 120 7.63 1.53 13.01
N LEU A 121 7.23 0.31 13.36
CA LEU A 121 7.25 -0.19 14.73
C LEU A 121 8.61 -0.78 15.14
N ASN A 122 9.60 -0.86 14.24
CA ASN A 122 10.90 -1.51 14.44
C ASN A 122 10.77 -2.96 14.94
N LEU A 123 9.87 -3.72 14.33
CA LEU A 123 9.72 -5.14 14.62
C LEU A 123 10.73 -5.94 13.79
N ASP A 124 11.43 -6.87 14.43
CA ASP A 124 12.45 -7.71 13.78
C ASP A 124 11.80 -8.68 12.77
N ASP A 125 10.61 -9.20 13.11
CA ASP A 125 9.90 -10.20 12.34
C ASP A 125 8.51 -9.70 11.90
N LEU A 126 8.04 -10.23 10.76
CA LEU A 126 6.69 -10.05 10.29
C LEU A 126 5.87 -11.29 10.64
N THR A 127 5.20 -11.25 11.78
CA THR A 127 4.26 -12.32 12.18
C THR A 127 2.84 -11.89 11.83
N CYS A 128 2.30 -12.45 10.76
CA CYS A 128 0.89 -12.25 10.38
C CYS A 128 0.01 -13.25 11.15
N PRO A 129 -1.19 -12.82 11.60
CA PRO A 129 -2.06 -13.72 12.35
C PRO A 129 -2.60 -14.86 11.47
N ASN A 130 -2.50 -16.08 11.98
CA ASN A 130 -3.07 -17.29 11.40
C ASN A 130 -3.87 -18.02 12.47
N HIS A 131 -5.16 -17.72 12.54
CA HIS A 131 -6.04 -18.20 13.62
C HIS A 131 -7.38 -18.70 13.08
N HIS A 132 -7.76 -19.90 13.47
CA HIS A 132 -9.11 -20.42 13.27
C HIS A 132 -9.94 -20.16 14.51
N GLY A 133 -11.05 -19.41 14.35
CA GLY A 133 -11.97 -19.14 15.44
C GLY A 133 -11.47 -18.09 16.44
N PHE A 134 -11.09 -16.91 15.99
CA PHE A 134 -10.79 -15.80 16.89
C PHE A 134 -12.06 -15.03 17.29
N VAL A 135 -12.02 -14.45 18.49
CA VAL A 135 -12.96 -13.41 18.91
C VAL A 135 -12.17 -12.17 19.26
N ASN A 136 -12.15 -11.19 18.35
CA ASN A 136 -11.56 -9.88 18.58
C ASN A 136 -12.62 -8.82 18.23
N PRO A 137 -13.30 -8.25 19.24
CA PRO A 137 -14.42 -7.33 19.01
C PRO A 137 -14.02 -6.12 18.17
N LEU A 138 -12.82 -5.58 18.36
CA LEU A 138 -12.34 -4.43 17.61
C LEU A 138 -12.13 -4.77 16.13
N THR A 139 -11.43 -5.87 15.84
CA THR A 139 -11.25 -6.34 14.46
C THR A 139 -12.60 -6.60 13.78
N ALA A 140 -13.53 -7.25 14.47
CA ALA A 140 -14.85 -7.54 13.93
C ALA A 140 -15.65 -6.26 13.61
N GLN A 141 -15.64 -5.28 14.52
CA GLN A 141 -16.32 -4.00 14.31
C GLN A 141 -15.74 -3.23 13.12
N ILE A 142 -14.41 -3.20 12.99
CA ILE A 142 -13.74 -2.51 11.89
C ILE A 142 -14.03 -3.19 10.56
N VAL A 143 -13.97 -4.53 10.48
CA VAL A 143 -14.30 -5.27 9.25
C VAL A 143 -15.75 -5.04 8.85
N THR A 144 -16.65 -5.02 9.82
CA THR A 144 -18.08 -4.69 9.58
C THR A 144 -18.25 -3.27 9.03
N ALA A 145 -17.55 -2.29 9.62
CA ALA A 145 -17.57 -0.90 9.15
C ALA A 145 -16.98 -0.76 7.75
N ILE A 146 -15.90 -1.48 7.43
CA ILE A 146 -15.29 -1.51 6.09
C ILE A 146 -16.27 -2.07 5.06
N ALA A 147 -16.95 -3.18 5.37
CA ALA A 147 -17.93 -3.77 4.48
C ALA A 147 -19.11 -2.82 4.21
N ALA A 148 -19.61 -2.14 5.24
CA ALA A 148 -20.67 -1.15 5.10
C ALA A 148 -20.22 0.09 4.30
N ALA A 149 -19.01 0.56 4.50
CA ALA A 149 -18.44 1.70 3.76
C ALA A 149 -18.28 1.38 2.26
N ALA A 150 -17.90 0.14 1.92
CA ALA A 150 -17.85 -0.32 0.53
C ALA A 150 -19.24 -0.35 -0.12
N GLU A 151 -20.26 -0.82 0.60
CA GLU A 151 -21.66 -0.79 0.14
C GLU A 151 -22.18 0.63 -0.08
N GLN A 152 -21.72 1.60 0.72
CA GLN A 152 -22.10 3.01 0.61
C GLN A 152 -21.27 3.79 -0.43
N GLY A 153 -20.32 3.15 -1.10
CA GLY A 153 -19.48 3.77 -2.12
C GLY A 153 -18.48 4.80 -1.57
N TYR A 154 -17.99 4.62 -0.34
CA TYR A 154 -16.96 5.50 0.22
C TYR A 154 -15.69 5.49 -0.64
N PRO A 155 -14.90 6.58 -0.64
CA PRO A 155 -13.69 6.66 -1.45
C PRO A 155 -12.59 5.67 -0.96
N ASP A 156 -11.67 5.28 -1.86
CA ASP A 156 -10.56 4.35 -1.57
C ASP A 156 -9.63 4.85 -0.45
N LEU A 157 -9.60 6.16 -0.16
CA LEU A 157 -8.90 6.71 0.99
C LEU A 157 -9.37 6.10 2.31
N TYR A 158 -10.69 5.80 2.44
CA TYR A 158 -11.21 5.09 3.61
C TYR A 158 -10.62 3.67 3.71
N ALA A 159 -10.59 2.95 2.58
CA ALA A 159 -10.01 1.62 2.49
C ALA A 159 -8.52 1.60 2.85
N GLU A 160 -7.74 2.55 2.32
CA GLU A 160 -6.31 2.67 2.61
C GLU A 160 -6.05 2.93 4.10
N THR A 161 -6.79 3.86 4.69
CA THR A 161 -6.66 4.20 6.11
C THR A 161 -7.02 3.02 7.02
N ALA A 162 -8.11 2.32 6.69
CA ALA A 162 -8.56 1.15 7.42
C ALA A 162 -7.57 -0.02 7.30
N ALA A 163 -7.01 -0.27 6.11
CA ALA A 163 -5.99 -1.31 5.89
C ALA A 163 -4.73 -1.04 6.71
N ARG A 164 -4.27 0.20 6.74
CA ARG A 164 -3.11 0.64 7.54
C ARG A 164 -3.36 0.45 9.04
N PHE A 165 -4.53 0.87 9.52
CA PHE A 165 -4.90 0.69 10.92
C PHE A 165 -4.95 -0.79 11.29
N LEU A 166 -5.65 -1.62 10.51
CA LEU A 166 -5.78 -3.05 10.77
C LEU A 166 -4.42 -3.77 10.74
N ALA A 167 -3.57 -3.49 9.76
CA ALA A 167 -2.24 -4.09 9.69
C ALA A 167 -1.42 -3.77 10.94
N THR A 168 -1.44 -2.50 11.39
CA THR A 168 -0.75 -2.06 12.61
C THR A 168 -1.34 -2.74 13.85
N HIS A 169 -2.67 -2.76 13.98
CA HIS A 169 -3.35 -3.38 15.12
C HIS A 169 -3.08 -4.87 15.22
N LEU A 170 -3.16 -5.59 14.10
CA LEU A 170 -2.95 -7.03 14.04
C LEU A 170 -1.51 -7.40 14.36
N LEU A 171 -0.53 -6.65 13.87
CA LEU A 171 0.88 -6.86 14.23
C LEU A 171 1.12 -6.67 15.73
N LEU A 172 0.60 -5.58 16.30
CA LEU A 172 0.72 -5.31 17.73
C LEU A 172 0.04 -6.37 18.59
N SER A 173 -1.14 -6.85 18.16
CA SER A 173 -1.89 -7.88 18.87
C SER A 173 -1.23 -9.26 18.79
N SER A 174 -0.50 -9.55 17.71
CA SER A 174 0.21 -10.82 17.49
C SER A 174 1.59 -10.84 18.13
N THR A 175 2.14 -9.67 18.46
CA THR A 175 3.49 -9.54 19.02
C THR A 175 3.44 -9.61 20.53
N LYS A 176 4.02 -10.66 21.12
CA LYS A 176 4.19 -10.81 22.59
C LYS A 176 5.32 -9.93 23.16
N ARG A 177 5.96 -9.11 22.34
CA ARG A 177 7.10 -8.26 22.74
C ARG A 177 6.65 -6.87 23.16
N THR A 178 7.27 -6.34 24.20
CA THR A 178 7.26 -4.90 24.53
C THR A 178 7.86 -4.12 23.37
N LEU A 179 7.15 -3.12 22.88
CA LEU A 179 7.66 -2.20 21.86
C LEU A 179 8.98 -1.58 22.38
N LYS A 180 10.06 -1.80 21.66
CA LYS A 180 11.32 -1.11 21.96
C LYS A 180 11.14 0.38 21.62
N PRO A 181 11.65 1.30 22.47
CA PRO A 181 11.71 2.70 22.11
C PRO A 181 12.40 2.85 20.75
N ARG A 182 11.83 3.69 19.90
CA ARG A 182 12.38 3.96 18.57
C ARG A 182 13.76 4.62 18.71
N VAL A 183 14.81 3.83 18.62
CA VAL A 183 16.13 4.35 18.32
C VAL A 183 16.10 4.73 16.85
N VAL A 184 16.11 6.02 16.56
CA VAL A 184 16.26 6.53 15.19
C VAL A 184 17.67 6.11 14.76
N ARG A 185 17.80 4.94 14.14
CA ARG A 185 19.01 4.59 13.42
C ARG A 185 19.00 5.38 12.13
N ASP A 186 19.94 6.28 11.97
CA ASP A 186 20.25 6.99 10.73
C ASP A 186 20.90 6.07 9.68
N LEU A 187 20.39 4.84 9.56
CA LEU A 187 20.80 3.95 8.49
C LEU A 187 20.16 4.43 7.18
N PRO A 188 20.91 4.44 6.08
CA PRO A 188 20.37 4.74 4.76
C PRO A 188 19.19 3.80 4.50
N ASP A 189 18.02 4.37 4.21
CA ASP A 189 16.89 3.56 3.79
C ASP A 189 17.10 3.17 2.32
N ALA A 190 17.49 1.91 2.09
CA ALA A 190 17.80 1.40 0.75
C ALA A 190 16.68 1.65 -0.28
N ARG A 191 15.44 1.86 0.18
CA ARG A 191 14.32 2.23 -0.69
C ARG A 191 14.47 3.66 -1.20
N ILE A 192 14.86 4.59 -0.32
CA ILE A 192 15.09 6.00 -0.71
C ILE A 192 16.31 6.10 -1.59
N GLU A 193 17.40 5.38 -1.30
CA GLU A 193 18.60 5.36 -2.14
C GLU A 193 18.29 4.90 -3.57
N ARG A 194 17.49 3.84 -3.74
CA ARG A 194 17.03 3.39 -5.07
C ARG A 194 16.23 4.46 -5.78
N VAL A 195 15.32 5.12 -5.09
CA VAL A 195 14.51 6.19 -5.68
C VAL A 195 15.37 7.40 -6.06
N LEU A 196 16.35 7.77 -5.25
CA LEU A 196 17.28 8.85 -5.60
C LEU A 196 18.08 8.50 -6.84
N ALA A 197 18.61 7.28 -6.94
CA ALA A 197 19.28 6.80 -8.13
C ALA A 197 18.35 6.80 -9.36
N TYR A 198 17.11 6.33 -9.19
CA TYR A 198 16.10 6.37 -10.25
C TYR A 198 15.83 7.80 -10.73
N ILE A 199 15.65 8.76 -9.81
CA ILE A 199 15.43 10.18 -10.15
C ILE A 199 16.60 10.73 -10.95
N GLU A 200 17.86 10.47 -10.54
CA GLU A 200 19.05 10.97 -11.23
C GLU A 200 19.15 10.46 -12.66
N HIS A 201 18.75 9.22 -12.93
CA HIS A 201 18.78 8.62 -14.27
C HIS A 201 17.61 9.05 -15.18
N HIS A 202 16.54 9.62 -14.62
CA HIS A 202 15.31 9.93 -15.37
C HIS A 202 14.87 11.40 -15.22
N LEU A 203 15.83 12.33 -15.04
CA LEU A 203 15.52 13.74 -14.86
C LEU A 203 14.82 14.37 -16.07
N ASP A 204 15.04 13.82 -17.25
CA ASP A 204 14.43 14.21 -18.54
C ASP A 204 12.97 13.73 -18.68
N MET A 205 12.54 12.74 -17.88
CA MET A 205 11.23 12.11 -17.99
C MET A 205 10.22 12.64 -16.96
N ARG A 206 8.94 12.57 -17.31
CA ARG A 206 7.87 12.87 -16.36
C ARG A 206 7.81 11.81 -15.26
N MET A 207 8.05 12.20 -14.02
CA MET A 207 7.96 11.34 -12.85
C MET A 207 6.74 11.70 -12.01
N THR A 208 5.97 10.69 -11.58
CA THR A 208 4.83 10.84 -10.68
C THR A 208 5.13 10.24 -9.31
N ILE A 209 4.38 10.65 -8.28
CA ILE A 209 4.47 10.02 -6.95
C ILE A 209 4.18 8.53 -7.04
N ALA A 210 3.24 8.11 -7.91
CA ALA A 210 2.92 6.71 -8.13
C ALA A 210 4.11 5.92 -8.68
N THR A 211 4.82 6.47 -9.69
CA THR A 211 6.03 5.84 -10.25
C THR A 211 7.12 5.68 -9.19
N LEU A 212 7.41 6.74 -8.43
CA LEU A 212 8.46 6.73 -7.42
C LEU A 212 8.13 5.83 -6.22
N SER A 213 6.87 5.78 -5.83
CA SER A 213 6.42 4.89 -4.76
C SER A 213 6.46 3.41 -5.17
N HIS A 214 6.16 3.12 -6.44
CA HIS A 214 6.34 1.78 -7.01
C HIS A 214 7.81 1.35 -6.99
N GLU A 215 8.74 2.25 -7.36
CA GLU A 215 10.18 2.00 -7.29
C GLU A 215 10.65 1.76 -5.84
N ALA A 216 10.08 2.49 -4.88
CA ALA A 216 10.34 2.29 -3.47
C ALA A 216 9.69 1.00 -2.90
N GLY A 217 8.70 0.41 -3.60
CA GLY A 217 7.93 -0.75 -3.13
C GLY A 217 7.01 -0.43 -1.94
N ILE A 218 6.51 0.81 -1.84
CA ILE A 218 5.62 1.28 -0.77
C ILE A 218 4.48 2.11 -1.33
N SER A 219 3.45 2.41 -0.50
CA SER A 219 2.32 3.23 -0.95
C SER A 219 2.72 4.68 -1.25
N PRO A 220 2.00 5.38 -2.14
CA PRO A 220 2.26 6.78 -2.47
C PRO A 220 2.30 7.71 -1.26
N PHE A 221 1.39 7.52 -0.31
CA PHE A 221 1.30 8.33 0.91
C PHE A 221 2.52 8.09 1.82
N HIS A 222 2.87 6.82 2.05
CA HIS A 222 4.04 6.47 2.86
C HIS A 222 5.32 6.99 2.21
N PHE A 223 5.46 6.80 0.90
CA PHE A 223 6.61 7.29 0.14
C PHE A 223 6.79 8.80 0.30
N ALA A 224 5.75 9.61 0.07
CA ALA A 224 5.84 11.07 0.19
C ALA A 224 6.29 11.51 1.60
N ARG A 225 5.74 10.86 2.65
CA ARG A 225 6.10 11.12 4.04
C ARG A 225 7.53 10.68 4.37
N LEU A 226 7.92 9.48 3.95
CA LEU A 226 9.27 8.95 4.16
C LEU A 226 10.32 9.79 3.43
N PHE A 227 10.07 10.12 2.17
CA PHE A 227 10.95 10.94 1.35
C PHE A 227 11.16 12.33 1.97
N LYS A 228 10.05 13.03 2.33
CA LYS A 228 10.14 14.36 2.97
C LYS A 228 10.88 14.30 4.30
N ARG A 229 10.68 13.25 5.11
CA ARG A 229 11.38 13.07 6.39
C ARG A 229 12.88 12.85 6.20
N ARG A 230 13.28 12.10 5.16
CA ARG A 230 14.69 11.77 4.89
C ARG A 230 15.44 12.85 4.16
N ILE A 231 14.81 13.47 3.17
CA ILE A 231 15.42 14.43 2.25
C ILE A 231 15.18 15.89 2.68
N GLY A 232 14.21 16.12 3.56
CA GLY A 232 13.82 17.46 4.02
C GLY A 232 12.94 18.24 3.01
N ALA A 233 12.66 17.68 1.83
CA ALA A 233 11.87 18.26 0.77
C ALA A 233 10.89 17.25 0.20
N SER A 234 9.80 17.71 -0.41
CA SER A 234 8.89 16.82 -1.14
C SER A 234 9.59 16.24 -2.40
N PRO A 235 9.14 15.08 -2.92
CA PRO A 235 9.68 14.50 -4.14
C PRO A 235 9.68 15.49 -5.32
N HIS A 236 8.59 16.22 -5.50
CA HIS A 236 8.48 17.21 -6.57
C HIS A 236 9.49 18.37 -6.41
N GLU A 237 9.65 18.91 -5.21
CA GLU A 237 10.66 19.96 -4.93
C GLU A 237 12.07 19.46 -5.17
N TYR A 238 12.36 18.22 -4.75
CA TYR A 238 13.67 17.60 -4.97
C TYR A 238 13.97 17.44 -6.46
N ILE A 239 13.06 16.85 -7.24
CA ILE A 239 13.21 16.66 -8.69
C ILE A 239 13.40 18.00 -9.38
N THR A 240 12.56 18.99 -9.07
CA THR A 240 12.68 20.34 -9.66
C THR A 240 14.06 20.94 -9.37
N ARG A 241 14.53 20.84 -8.14
CA ARG A 241 15.87 21.33 -7.75
C ARG A 241 16.98 20.62 -8.54
N ARG A 242 16.93 19.28 -8.64
CA ARG A 242 17.93 18.49 -9.39
C ARG A 242 17.95 18.85 -10.88
N ARG A 243 16.77 18.99 -11.49
CA ARG A 243 16.61 19.45 -12.87
C ARG A 243 17.26 20.81 -13.11
N MET A 244 17.02 21.75 -12.22
CA MET A 244 17.58 23.10 -12.31
C MET A 244 19.11 23.10 -12.11
N GLN A 245 19.63 22.27 -11.22
CA GLN A 245 21.08 22.12 -11.03
C GLN A 245 21.73 21.56 -12.30
N ARG A 246 21.21 20.49 -12.87
CA ARG A 246 21.73 19.91 -14.12
C ARG A 246 21.64 20.90 -15.28
N ALA A 247 20.51 21.60 -15.41
CA ALA A 247 20.38 22.65 -16.42
C ALA A 247 21.44 23.78 -16.29
N ALA A 248 21.76 24.17 -15.05
CA ALA A 248 22.80 25.16 -14.80
C ALA A 248 24.18 24.64 -15.19
N GLU A 249 24.51 23.38 -14.92
CA GLU A 249 25.72 22.71 -15.36
C GLU A 249 25.83 22.69 -16.89
N ASP A 250 24.74 22.27 -17.58
CA ASP A 250 24.69 22.22 -19.05
C ASP A 250 24.81 23.61 -19.67
N LEU A 251 24.19 24.63 -19.08
CA LEU A 251 24.34 26.03 -19.54
C LEU A 251 25.77 26.53 -19.46
N LEU A 252 26.55 26.08 -18.49
CA LEU A 252 27.95 26.52 -18.30
C LEU A 252 28.95 25.70 -19.11
N SER A 253 28.71 24.40 -19.23
CA SER A 253 29.65 23.43 -19.80
C SER A 253 29.44 23.14 -21.29
N THR A 254 28.24 23.48 -21.84
CA THR A 254 27.93 23.18 -23.25
C THR A 254 27.44 24.40 -24.02
N ASP A 255 27.48 24.33 -25.36
CA ASP A 255 26.89 25.32 -26.26
C ASP A 255 25.47 24.95 -26.72
N MET A 256 24.84 23.95 -26.06
CA MET A 256 23.48 23.52 -26.40
C MET A 256 22.49 24.70 -26.35
N PRO A 257 21.56 24.78 -27.30
CA PRO A 257 20.46 25.74 -27.25
C PRO A 257 19.69 25.63 -25.93
N VAL A 258 19.19 26.75 -25.41
CA VAL A 258 18.42 26.76 -24.17
C VAL A 258 17.14 25.91 -24.27
N SER A 259 16.54 25.81 -25.47
CA SER A 259 15.42 24.92 -25.79
C SER A 259 15.75 23.45 -25.53
N ASP A 260 16.95 23.04 -25.95
CA ASP A 260 17.36 21.65 -25.83
C ASP A 260 17.71 21.28 -24.39
N ILE A 261 18.33 22.21 -23.65
CA ILE A 261 18.55 22.08 -22.21
C ILE A 261 17.21 22.00 -21.45
N ALA A 262 16.22 22.80 -21.86
CA ALA A 262 14.87 22.71 -21.26
C ALA A 262 14.25 21.32 -21.45
N SER A 263 14.33 20.78 -22.67
CA SER A 263 13.84 19.44 -23.00
C SER A 263 14.61 18.35 -22.23
N ALA A 264 15.94 18.41 -22.20
CA ALA A 264 16.78 17.49 -21.43
C ALA A 264 16.56 17.57 -19.91
N SER A 265 16.01 18.70 -19.43
CA SER A 265 15.60 18.88 -18.03
C SER A 265 14.14 18.50 -17.78
N GLY A 266 13.46 17.84 -18.72
CA GLY A 266 12.10 17.35 -18.60
C GLY A 266 11.02 18.44 -18.64
N TYR A 267 11.25 19.52 -19.38
CA TYR A 267 10.27 20.59 -19.63
C TYR A 267 9.83 20.57 -21.08
N GLU A 268 8.55 20.33 -21.32
CA GLU A 268 7.95 20.36 -22.66
C GLU A 268 7.93 21.78 -23.27
N HIS A 269 7.83 22.80 -22.40
CA HIS A 269 7.75 24.20 -22.83
C HIS A 269 8.91 25.02 -22.28
N PRO A 270 9.75 25.62 -23.14
CA PRO A 270 10.88 26.47 -22.72
C PRO A 270 10.49 27.65 -21.81
N GLY A 271 9.28 28.18 -21.96
CA GLY A 271 8.77 29.23 -21.10
C GLY A 271 8.61 28.81 -19.63
N HIS A 272 8.07 27.61 -19.39
CA HIS A 272 7.96 27.05 -18.04
C HIS A 272 9.33 26.77 -17.42
N PHE A 273 10.27 26.28 -18.23
CA PHE A 273 11.65 26.11 -17.82
C PHE A 273 12.29 27.46 -17.40
N ALA A 274 12.16 28.51 -18.23
CA ALA A 274 12.75 29.81 -17.93
C ALA A 274 12.22 30.42 -16.63
N VAL A 275 10.92 30.26 -16.34
CA VAL A 275 10.32 30.69 -15.07
C VAL A 275 10.86 29.90 -13.89
N ALA A 276 10.93 28.56 -14.01
CA ALA A 276 11.46 27.69 -12.95
C ALA A 276 12.95 27.98 -12.69
N PHE A 277 13.73 28.18 -13.75
CA PHE A 277 15.15 28.48 -13.68
C PHE A 277 15.40 29.82 -12.99
N LYS A 278 14.67 30.87 -13.40
CA LYS A 278 14.75 32.20 -12.76
C LYS A 278 14.39 32.15 -11.29
N ARG A 279 13.38 31.34 -10.92
CA ARG A 279 13.02 31.15 -9.51
C ARG A 279 14.13 30.47 -8.71
N ALA A 280 14.88 29.53 -9.32
CA ALA A 280 15.93 28.79 -8.66
C ALA A 280 17.25 29.57 -8.54
N PHE A 281 17.62 30.37 -9.55
CA PHE A 281 18.92 31.02 -9.66
C PHE A 281 18.88 32.55 -9.70
N GLY A 282 17.72 33.17 -9.70
CA GLY A 282 17.56 34.62 -9.75
C GLY A 282 17.58 35.22 -11.16
N ASP A 283 18.24 34.57 -12.12
CA ASP A 283 18.43 35.01 -13.50
C ASP A 283 17.71 34.08 -14.49
N ASN A 284 17.37 34.61 -15.68
CA ASN A 284 16.94 33.75 -16.77
C ASN A 284 18.13 32.95 -17.36
N PRO A 285 17.86 31.79 -18.02
CA PRO A 285 18.92 30.89 -18.51
C PRO A 285 19.94 31.57 -19.43
N ILE A 286 19.52 32.46 -20.33
CA ILE A 286 20.40 33.16 -21.28
C ILE A 286 21.33 34.12 -20.55
N SER A 287 20.79 34.95 -19.65
CA SER A 287 21.59 35.87 -18.84
C SER A 287 22.55 35.11 -17.91
N PHE A 288 22.10 34.01 -17.30
CA PHE A 288 22.91 33.15 -16.45
C PHE A 288 24.13 32.59 -17.21
N ARG A 289 23.94 32.06 -18.44
CA ARG A 289 25.02 31.57 -19.30
C ARG A 289 26.03 32.69 -19.61
N ARG A 290 25.53 33.86 -20.01
CA ARG A 290 26.38 34.98 -20.42
C ARG A 290 27.23 35.54 -19.27
N SER A 291 26.59 35.81 -18.13
CA SER A 291 27.28 36.47 -17.00
C SER A 291 28.33 35.56 -16.36
N ARG A 292 28.09 34.26 -16.29
CA ARG A 292 28.99 33.33 -15.61
C ARG A 292 30.14 32.84 -16.51
N ARG A 293 29.95 32.75 -17.82
CA ARG A 293 31.05 32.45 -18.75
C ARG A 293 32.04 33.62 -18.88
N SER A 294 31.58 34.87 -18.79
CA SER A 294 32.47 36.03 -18.80
C SER A 294 33.32 36.15 -17.51
N LEU A 295 32.88 35.60 -16.40
CA LEU A 295 33.65 35.59 -15.14
C LEU A 295 34.70 34.45 -15.06
N GLY A 296 34.53 33.38 -15.85
CA GLY A 296 35.48 32.25 -15.92
C GLY A 296 36.57 32.41 -16.98
N ALA A 297 36.55 33.50 -17.76
CA ALA A 297 37.51 33.82 -18.81
C ALA A 297 38.56 34.88 -18.38
N GLN A 298 38.57 35.28 -17.13
CA GLN A 298 39.59 36.10 -16.47
C GLN A 298 40.45 35.24 -15.55
#